data_0977e185bf007fdf8e61d0f8147903e9
#
_entry.id   0977e185bf007fdf8e61d0f8147903e9
#
_cell.length_a   1.000
_cell.length_b   1.000
_cell.length_c   1.000
_cell.angle_alpha   90.00
_cell.angle_beta   90.00
_cell.angle_gamma   90.00
#
_symmetry.space_group_name_H-M   'P 1'
#
loop_
_entity.id
_entity.type
_entity.pdbx_description
1 polymer ?
#
loop_
_entity_poly.entity_id
_entity_poly.type
_entity_poly.pdbx_seq_one_letter_code
_entity_poly.pdbx_strand_id
1 'polypeptide(L)'
;MSLGQVTLTVANVERSLAFYRDAVGLRFLFSAGPSLAFLDLGGVRLMLSVPEGEFTPGGSTVLYLKVPDITATFDEMRARGVPFVDEPHLIAPMPDHDLWMTFFRDPDGHTLALMCERPRP
;
A
#
# COMPACT_ATOMS: atom_id res chain seq x y z
N MET A 1 19.15 -11.72 -8.74
CA MET A 1 17.70 -11.81 -8.69
C MET A 1 17.17 -10.71 -7.75
N SER A 2 16.10 -10.05 -8.16
CA SER A 2 15.48 -8.98 -7.36
C SER A 2 13.97 -8.96 -7.65
N LEU A 3 13.20 -8.39 -6.72
CA LEU A 3 11.76 -8.21 -6.94
C LEU A 3 11.56 -7.04 -7.89
N GLY A 4 10.99 -7.30 -9.06
CA GLY A 4 10.77 -6.26 -10.07
C GLY A 4 9.38 -5.65 -10.04
N GLN A 5 8.37 -6.44 -9.67
CA GLN A 5 6.99 -6.02 -9.78
C GLN A 5 6.10 -6.83 -8.86
N VAL A 6 5.06 -6.17 -8.33
CA VAL A 6 3.96 -6.78 -7.58
C VAL A 6 2.67 -6.45 -8.33
N THR A 7 1.77 -7.40 -8.46
CA THR A 7 0.46 -7.20 -9.07
C THR A 7 -0.64 -7.34 -8.02
N LEU A 8 -1.54 -6.37 -7.99
CA LEU A 8 -2.81 -6.49 -7.28
C LEU A 8 -3.93 -6.55 -8.32
N THR A 9 -4.77 -7.57 -8.24
CA THR A 9 -5.95 -7.64 -9.09
C THR A 9 -7.05 -6.79 -8.46
N VAL A 10 -7.73 -6.01 -9.30
CA VAL A 10 -8.72 -5.02 -8.85
C VAL A 10 -9.95 -5.12 -9.73
N ALA A 11 -11.09 -4.72 -9.19
CA ALA A 11 -12.34 -4.72 -9.96
C ALA A 11 -12.39 -3.55 -10.96
N ASN A 12 -11.78 -2.42 -10.63
CA ASN A 12 -11.84 -1.20 -11.42
C ASN A 12 -10.51 -0.46 -11.31
N VAL A 13 -9.76 -0.39 -12.43
CA VAL A 13 -8.42 0.22 -12.41
C VAL A 13 -8.48 1.72 -12.11
N GLU A 14 -9.45 2.45 -12.63
CA GLU A 14 -9.55 3.89 -12.38
C GLU A 14 -9.79 4.19 -10.89
N ARG A 15 -10.68 3.43 -10.26
CA ARG A 15 -10.95 3.57 -8.83
C ARG A 15 -9.72 3.25 -7.99
N SER A 16 -9.04 2.14 -8.31
CA SER A 16 -7.86 1.73 -7.56
C SER A 16 -6.68 2.66 -7.81
N LEU A 17 -6.51 3.15 -9.04
CA LEU A 17 -5.47 4.12 -9.36
C LEU A 17 -5.69 5.41 -8.56
N ALA A 18 -6.91 5.92 -8.49
CA ALA A 18 -7.21 7.10 -7.69
C ALA A 18 -6.87 6.87 -6.21
N PHE A 19 -7.19 5.69 -5.68
CA PHE A 19 -6.87 5.35 -4.30
C PHE A 19 -5.35 5.36 -4.07
N TYR A 20 -4.60 4.64 -4.86
CA TYR A 20 -3.15 4.51 -4.64
C TYR A 20 -2.38 5.79 -4.99
N ARG A 21 -2.79 6.50 -6.03
CA ARG A 21 -2.13 7.75 -6.42
C ARG A 21 -2.51 8.91 -5.52
N ASP A 22 -3.82 9.11 -5.26
CA ASP A 22 -4.32 10.34 -4.63
C ASP A 22 -4.47 10.20 -3.12
N ALA A 23 -4.91 9.04 -2.61
CA ALA A 23 -5.12 8.85 -1.19
C ALA A 23 -3.88 8.28 -0.49
N VAL A 24 -3.27 7.24 -1.03
CA VAL A 24 -2.03 6.68 -0.49
C VAL A 24 -0.84 7.57 -0.82
N GLY A 25 -0.79 8.12 -2.02
CA GLY A 25 0.26 9.06 -2.43
C GLY A 25 1.41 8.41 -3.17
N LEU A 26 1.19 7.26 -3.82
CA LEU A 26 2.22 6.63 -4.63
C LEU A 26 2.36 7.36 -5.96
N ARG A 27 3.58 7.40 -6.49
CA ARG A 27 3.87 8.05 -7.77
C ARG A 27 3.30 7.21 -8.92
N PHE A 28 2.45 7.81 -9.73
CA PHE A 28 1.94 7.18 -10.94
C PHE A 28 3.03 7.13 -12.00
N LEU A 29 3.21 5.97 -12.65
CA LEU A 29 4.19 5.79 -13.70
C LEU A 29 3.56 5.89 -15.09
N PHE A 30 2.64 4.98 -15.40
CA PHE A 30 1.94 4.98 -16.69
C PHE A 30 0.78 3.99 -16.67
N SER A 31 -0.10 4.09 -17.66
CA SER A 31 -1.15 3.11 -17.92
C SER A 31 -0.88 2.41 -19.25
N ALA A 32 -1.27 1.14 -19.34
CA ALA A 32 -1.19 0.35 -20.57
C ALA A 32 -2.60 -0.14 -20.91
N GLY A 33 -3.33 0.66 -21.66
CA GLY A 33 -4.75 0.41 -21.96
C GLY A 33 -5.62 0.71 -20.75
N PRO A 34 -6.93 0.36 -20.83
CA PRO A 34 -7.89 0.68 -19.76
C PRO A 34 -7.83 -0.26 -18.57
N SER A 35 -7.15 -1.40 -18.68
CA SER A 35 -7.16 -2.43 -17.65
C SER A 35 -5.83 -2.62 -16.91
N LEU A 36 -4.84 -1.78 -17.19
CA LEU A 36 -3.52 -1.85 -16.52
C LEU A 36 -3.05 -0.46 -16.12
N ALA A 37 -2.57 -0.33 -14.88
CA ALA A 37 -1.92 0.90 -14.41
C ALA A 37 -0.71 0.51 -13.56
N PHE A 38 0.31 1.36 -13.59
CA PHE A 38 1.58 1.12 -12.90
C PHE A 38 1.96 2.30 -12.03
N LEU A 39 2.34 1.99 -10.78
CA LEU A 39 2.79 2.97 -9.81
C LEU A 39 4.14 2.53 -9.23
N ASP A 40 4.86 3.47 -8.63
CA ASP A 40 6.17 3.20 -8.03
C ASP A 40 6.03 2.88 -6.54
N LEU A 41 6.63 1.76 -6.14
CA LEU A 41 6.73 1.34 -4.73
C LEU A 41 8.17 1.50 -4.22
N GLY A 42 8.87 2.54 -4.66
CA GLY A 42 10.25 2.76 -4.22
C GLY A 42 11.25 1.86 -4.96
N GLY A 43 11.13 1.78 -6.28
CA GLY A 43 11.99 0.96 -7.12
C GLY A 43 11.38 -0.37 -7.55
N VAL A 44 10.26 -0.77 -6.96
CA VAL A 44 9.45 -1.91 -7.37
C VAL A 44 8.15 -1.38 -7.96
N ARG A 45 7.72 -1.92 -9.10
CA ARG A 45 6.46 -1.48 -9.70
C ARG A 45 5.28 -2.17 -9.05
N LEU A 46 4.24 -1.41 -8.77
CA LEU A 46 2.92 -1.94 -8.46
C LEU A 46 2.08 -1.90 -9.73
N MET A 47 1.63 -3.06 -10.19
CA MET A 47 0.71 -3.15 -11.30
C MET A 47 -0.70 -3.39 -10.77
N LEU A 48 -1.65 -2.57 -11.21
CA LEU A 48 -3.07 -2.79 -10.98
C LEU A 48 -3.66 -3.38 -12.24
N SER A 49 -4.34 -4.52 -12.14
CA SER A 49 -4.91 -5.17 -13.30
C SER A 49 -6.26 -5.79 -13.00
N VAL A 50 -7.15 -5.70 -14.00
CA VAL A 50 -8.43 -6.42 -13.94
C VAL A 50 -8.18 -7.84 -14.40
N PRO A 51 -8.59 -8.87 -13.64
CA PRO A 51 -8.39 -10.25 -14.06
C PRO A 51 -9.27 -10.63 -15.24
N GLU A 52 -8.77 -11.55 -16.07
CA GLU A 52 -9.53 -12.03 -17.25
C GLU A 52 -10.61 -13.05 -16.89
N GLY A 53 -10.56 -13.63 -15.71
CA GLY A 53 -11.51 -14.62 -15.25
C GLY A 53 -12.24 -14.17 -14.00
N GLU A 54 -12.48 -15.12 -13.09
CA GLU A 54 -13.12 -14.80 -11.83
C GLU A 54 -12.26 -13.86 -11.01
N PHE A 55 -12.90 -12.86 -10.40
CA PHE A 55 -12.26 -11.93 -9.51
C PHE A 55 -12.52 -12.33 -8.07
N THR A 56 -11.45 -12.59 -7.32
CA THR A 56 -11.53 -12.88 -5.89
C THR A 56 -10.97 -11.69 -5.14
N PRO A 57 -11.84 -10.90 -4.48
CA PRO A 57 -11.37 -9.71 -3.75
C PRO A 57 -10.48 -10.07 -2.57
N GLY A 58 -9.50 -9.23 -2.31
CA GLY A 58 -8.59 -9.38 -1.19
C GLY A 58 -7.54 -10.44 -1.41
N GLY A 59 -7.23 -11.17 -0.36
CA GLY A 59 -6.19 -12.20 -0.37
C GLY A 59 -5.44 -12.17 0.95
N SER A 60 -4.46 -13.08 1.10
CA SER A 60 -3.68 -13.19 2.33
C SER A 60 -2.34 -12.43 2.27
N THR A 61 -1.95 -11.95 1.10
CA THR A 61 -0.70 -11.19 0.95
C THR A 61 -0.87 -9.78 1.51
N VAL A 62 0.12 -9.33 2.28
CA VAL A 62 0.13 -7.98 2.84
C VAL A 62 1.36 -7.25 2.30
N LEU A 63 1.16 -6.05 1.78
CA LEU A 63 2.26 -5.19 1.36
C LEU A 63 2.58 -4.20 2.48
N TYR A 64 3.84 -4.15 2.88
CA TYR A 64 4.31 -3.25 3.95
C TYR A 64 5.05 -2.08 3.30
N LEU A 65 4.50 -0.88 3.46
CA LEU A 65 5.09 0.35 2.95
C LEU A 65 5.91 1.00 4.07
N LYS A 66 7.22 1.04 3.89
CA LYS A 66 8.10 1.62 4.90
C LYS A 66 8.13 3.13 4.76
N VAL A 67 7.86 3.83 5.86
CA VAL A 67 7.82 5.29 5.90
C VAL A 67 8.70 5.81 7.03
N PRO A 68 9.27 7.02 6.90
CA PRO A 68 10.13 7.58 7.95
C PRO A 68 9.36 8.05 9.18
N ASP A 69 8.12 8.50 9.04
CA ASP A 69 7.29 8.98 10.14
C ASP A 69 5.89 8.42 10.00
N ILE A 70 5.61 7.32 10.71
CA ILE A 70 4.35 6.60 10.56
C ILE A 70 3.14 7.43 11.04
N THR A 71 3.32 8.23 12.09
CA THR A 71 2.23 9.05 12.64
C THR A 71 1.82 10.13 11.64
N ALA A 72 2.79 10.83 11.07
CA ALA A 72 2.51 11.88 10.08
C ALA A 72 1.86 11.29 8.82
N THR A 73 2.40 10.18 8.31
CA THR A 73 1.86 9.53 7.11
C THR A 73 0.46 8.99 7.35
N PHE A 74 0.24 8.37 8.51
CA PHE A 74 -1.08 7.89 8.91
C PHE A 74 -2.11 9.04 8.92
N ASP A 75 -1.77 10.16 9.56
CA ASP A 75 -2.68 11.29 9.66
C ASP A 75 -3.02 11.87 8.29
N GLU A 76 -2.02 12.00 7.41
CA GLU A 76 -2.22 12.52 6.04
C GLU A 76 -3.10 11.58 5.21
N MET A 77 -2.81 10.29 5.25
CA MET A 77 -3.59 9.31 4.48
C MET A 77 -5.01 9.18 5.00
N ARG A 78 -5.21 9.19 6.32
CA ARG A 78 -6.53 9.15 6.91
C ARG A 78 -7.35 10.38 6.51
N ALA A 79 -6.73 11.55 6.50
CA ALA A 79 -7.38 12.79 6.07
C ALA A 79 -7.81 12.74 4.60
N ARG A 80 -7.12 11.96 3.78
CA ARG A 80 -7.47 11.74 2.37
C ARG A 80 -8.45 10.59 2.15
N GLY A 81 -8.95 9.99 3.22
CA GLY A 81 -9.99 8.96 3.15
C GLY A 81 -9.52 7.51 3.13
N VAL A 82 -8.24 7.24 3.42
CA VAL A 82 -7.76 5.86 3.52
C VAL A 82 -8.38 5.18 4.75
N PRO A 83 -9.02 4.02 4.60
CA PRO A 83 -9.68 3.34 5.71
C PRO A 83 -8.68 2.49 6.49
N PHE A 84 -8.13 3.04 7.55
CA PHE A 84 -7.28 2.30 8.48
C PHE A 84 -8.13 1.43 9.40
N VAL A 85 -7.63 0.22 9.69
CA VAL A 85 -8.31 -0.72 10.60
C VAL A 85 -7.82 -0.57 12.03
N ASP A 86 -6.73 0.16 12.25
CA ASP A 86 -6.17 0.43 13.56
C ASP A 86 -5.37 1.75 13.51
N GLU A 87 -4.74 2.09 14.62
CA GLU A 87 -3.84 3.23 14.72
C GLU A 87 -2.39 2.74 14.80
N PRO A 88 -1.39 3.60 14.47
CA PRO A 88 0.01 3.21 14.62
C PRO A 88 0.31 2.72 16.03
N HIS A 89 0.94 1.56 16.12
CA HIS A 89 1.24 0.94 17.40
C HIS A 89 2.54 0.14 17.33
N LEU A 90 3.13 -0.06 18.50
CA LEU A 90 4.35 -0.84 18.63
C LEU A 90 4.07 -2.32 18.36
N ILE A 91 4.79 -2.89 17.40
CA ILE A 91 4.72 -4.32 17.11
C ILE A 91 5.75 -5.09 17.92
N ALA A 92 7.01 -4.64 17.90
CA ALA A 92 8.09 -5.32 18.59
C ALA A 92 9.27 -4.39 18.80
N PRO A 93 9.92 -4.45 20.00
CA PRO A 93 11.23 -3.84 20.15
C PRO A 93 12.26 -4.74 19.44
N MET A 94 13.01 -4.14 18.54
CA MET A 94 14.10 -4.79 17.82
C MET A 94 15.44 -4.40 18.46
N PRO A 95 16.56 -5.05 18.13
CA PRO A 95 17.83 -4.73 18.79
C PRO A 95 18.26 -3.27 18.72
N ASP A 96 17.99 -2.58 17.61
CA ASP A 96 18.44 -1.20 17.35
C ASP A 96 17.32 -0.20 17.11
N HIS A 97 16.05 -0.64 17.10
CA HIS A 97 14.90 0.24 16.85
C HIS A 97 13.61 -0.39 17.35
N ASP A 98 12.55 0.40 17.38
CA ASP A 98 11.20 -0.09 17.64
C ASP A 98 10.44 -0.19 16.33
N LEU A 99 9.83 -1.33 16.08
CA LEU A 99 9.03 -1.57 14.87
C LEU A 99 7.59 -1.18 15.13
N TRP A 100 7.10 -0.20 14.37
CA TRP A 100 5.72 0.28 14.44
C TRP A 100 4.99 -0.03 13.16
N MET A 101 3.69 -0.31 13.25
CA MET A 101 2.85 -0.59 12.09
C MET A 101 1.44 -0.04 12.30
N THR A 102 0.74 0.16 11.17
CA THR A 102 -0.71 0.33 11.13
C THR A 102 -1.21 -0.23 9.79
N PHE A 103 -2.42 -0.75 9.78
CA PHE A 103 -2.96 -1.49 8.65
C PHE A 103 -4.14 -0.77 8.03
N PHE A 104 -4.28 -0.88 6.73
CA PHE A 104 -5.41 -0.30 6.00
C PHE A 104 -5.83 -1.23 4.86
N ARG A 105 -6.98 -0.95 4.27
CA ARG A 105 -7.53 -1.72 3.17
C ARG A 105 -7.71 -0.86 1.94
N ASP A 106 -7.49 -1.47 0.77
CA ASP A 106 -7.78 -0.83 -0.50
C ASP A 106 -9.25 -1.06 -0.89
N PRO A 107 -9.75 -0.46 -2.00
CA PRO A 107 -11.15 -0.64 -2.40
C PRO A 107 -11.59 -2.08 -2.67
N ASP A 108 -10.65 -2.98 -2.95
CA ASP A 108 -10.93 -4.39 -3.23
C ASP A 108 -10.67 -5.29 -2.02
N GLY A 109 -10.37 -4.72 -0.87
CA GLY A 109 -10.13 -5.48 0.34
C GLY A 109 -8.73 -6.04 0.50
N HIS A 110 -7.78 -5.61 -0.33
CA HIS A 110 -6.38 -5.96 -0.10
C HIS A 110 -5.89 -5.28 1.16
N THR A 111 -5.12 -6.02 1.96
CA THR A 111 -4.54 -5.48 3.18
C THR A 111 -3.15 -4.93 2.89
N LEU A 112 -2.92 -3.70 3.30
CA LEU A 112 -1.60 -3.07 3.26
C LEU A 112 -1.27 -2.54 4.64
N ALA A 113 -0.01 -2.22 4.85
CA ALA A 113 0.45 -1.66 6.11
C ALA A 113 1.43 -0.52 5.86
N LEU A 114 1.43 0.44 6.76
CA LEU A 114 2.57 1.33 6.93
C LEU A 114 3.46 0.70 7.99
N MET A 115 4.77 0.75 7.80
CA MET A 115 5.73 0.34 8.79
C MET A 115 6.81 1.40 8.99
N CYS A 116 7.32 1.49 10.19
CA CYS A 116 8.35 2.44 10.56
C CYS A 116 9.32 1.79 11.52
N GLU A 117 10.60 1.95 11.26
CA GLU A 117 11.66 1.55 12.18
C GLU A 117 12.08 2.80 12.97
N ARG A 118 11.50 2.95 14.16
CA ARG A 118 11.67 4.15 14.97
C ARG A 118 12.93 4.01 15.84
N PRO A 119 13.95 4.87 15.64
CA PRO A 119 15.17 4.77 16.44
C PRO A 119 14.87 5.07 17.89
N ARG A 120 15.54 4.35 18.80
CA ARG A 120 15.49 4.64 20.22
C ARG A 120 16.54 5.69 20.57
N PRO A 121 16.22 6.57 21.54
CA PRO A 121 17.20 7.56 22.02
C PRO A 121 18.41 6.93 22.73
#